data_500c3575f79affee4c90dad1e1cd94f4
#
_entry.id   500c3575f79affee4c90dad1e1cd94f4
#
_cell.length_a   1.000
_cell.length_b   1.000
_cell.length_c   1.000
_cell.angle_alpha   90.00
_cell.angle_beta   90.00
_cell.angle_gamma   90.00
#
_symmetry.space_group_name_H-M   'P 1'
#
loop_
_entity.id
_entity.type
_entity.pdbx_description
1 polymer ?
#
loop_
_entity_poly.entity_id
_entity_poly.type
_entity_poly.pdbx_seq_one_letter_code
_entity_poly.pdbx_strand_id
1 'polypeptide(L)'
;VPDENDRAPSRGMHKANAEKSKRLRAALAALRVFRAYGGPTTLDLQMHTGSMAPATDISELRQNGYVIDCEYAGKTATGRKIFRYHLRGKKENP
;
A
#
# COMPACT_ATOMS: atom_id res chain seq x y z
N VAL A 1 -14.93 1.38 21.17
CA VAL A 1 -15.03 1.40 20.87
C VAL A 1 -14.93 1.49 20.25
N PRO A 2 -14.76 1.21 20.09
CA PRO A 2 -14.69 1.31 19.57
C PRO A 2 -14.88 1.40 18.95
N ASP A 3 -14.86 1.18 18.84
CA ASP A 3 -15.11 1.18 18.37
C ASP A 3 -15.61 1.40 17.77
N GLU A 4 -15.66 1.58 17.84
CA GLU A 4 -16.06 1.72 17.36
C GLU A 4 -15.98 1.81 16.50
N ASN A 5 -15.69 1.63 16.25
CA ASN A 5 -15.59 1.63 15.44
C ASN A 5 -15.47 1.20 14.82
N ASP A 6 -15.34 0.78 15.08
CA ASP A 6 -15.40 0.29 14.60
C ASP A 6 -15.99 -0.02 14.10
N ARG A 7 -16.62 -0.06 14.10
CA ARG A 7 -17.38 -0.21 13.72
C ARG A 7 -17.70 -0.03 12.87
N ALA A 8 -17.83 0.00 12.51
CA ALA A 8 -18.20 0.17 11.71
C ALA A 8 -18.53 0.21 10.92
N PRO A 9 -18.62 0.26 10.53
CA PRO A 9 -18.90 0.35 9.63
C PRO A 9 -19.08 0.26 8.78
N SER A 10 -19.15 0.01 8.46
CA SER A 10 -19.28 0.00 7.66
C SER A 10 -19.47 -0.06 6.83
N ARG A 11 -19.88 0.05 6.65
CA ARG A 11 -20.19 0.00 5.80
C ARG A 11 -19.61 -0.15 4.87
N GLY A 12 -19.38 -0.55 4.77
CA GLY A 12 -18.66 -1.09 3.90
C GLY A 12 -17.70 -0.53 3.12
N MET A 13 -17.62 0.40 2.92
CA MET A 13 -16.74 0.93 2.22
C MET A 13 -15.85 1.68 2.89
N HIS A 14 -15.28 1.26 3.82
CA HIS A 14 -14.32 1.91 4.47
C HIS A 14 -13.10 2.01 3.70
N LYS A 15 -12.63 3.16 3.36
CA LYS A 15 -11.33 3.40 2.85
C LYS A 15 -10.53 4.00 3.94
N ALA A 16 -9.39 3.47 4.25
CA ALA A 16 -8.48 4.10 5.19
C ALA A 16 -7.96 5.40 4.58
N ASN A 17 -7.84 6.42 5.41
CA ASN A 17 -7.30 7.70 4.96
C ASN A 17 -5.79 7.62 5.03
N ALA A 18 -5.11 7.85 3.93
CA ALA A 18 -3.66 7.72 3.83
C ALA A 18 -2.92 8.64 4.79
N GLU A 19 -3.49 9.78 5.12
CA GLU A 19 -2.83 10.71 6.01
C GLU A 19 -2.98 10.34 7.47
N LYS A 20 -4.02 9.59 7.83
CA LYS A 20 -4.29 9.23 9.20
C LYS A 20 -3.95 7.79 9.52
N SER A 21 -3.88 6.93 8.54
CA SER A 21 -3.58 5.53 8.77
C SER A 21 -2.08 5.33 8.91
N LYS A 22 -1.65 4.80 10.06
CA LYS A 22 -0.27 4.48 10.25
C LYS A 22 0.21 3.48 9.23
N ARG A 23 -0.60 2.49 8.91
CA ARG A 23 -0.30 1.45 7.95
C ARG A 23 -0.07 2.03 6.56
N LEU A 24 -0.95 2.91 6.12
CA LEU A 24 -0.81 3.51 4.80
C LEU A 24 0.34 4.50 4.74
N ARG A 25 0.59 5.22 5.83
CA ARG A 25 1.75 6.12 5.87
C ARG A 25 3.05 5.34 5.79
N ALA A 26 3.11 4.17 6.44
CA ALA A 26 4.29 3.32 6.37
C ALA A 26 4.50 2.79 4.95
N ALA A 27 3.42 2.38 4.29
CA ALA A 27 3.51 1.90 2.91
C ALA A 27 3.97 3.03 1.97
N LEU A 28 3.45 4.22 2.17
CA LEU A 28 3.82 5.36 1.34
C LEU A 28 5.28 5.74 1.57
N ALA A 29 5.73 5.70 2.82
CA ALA A 29 7.13 5.97 3.13
C ALA A 29 8.06 4.95 2.46
N ALA A 30 7.67 3.67 2.47
CA ALA A 30 8.46 2.65 1.79
C ALA A 30 8.52 2.89 0.29
N LEU A 31 7.39 3.27 -0.31
CA LEU A 31 7.37 3.59 -1.74
C LEU A 31 8.33 4.72 -2.07
N ARG A 32 8.41 5.72 -1.21
CA ARG A 32 9.31 6.86 -1.42
C ARG A 32 10.77 6.51 -1.20
N VAL A 33 11.05 5.76 -0.15
CA VAL A 33 12.42 5.38 0.19
C VAL A 33 13.02 4.49 -0.90
N PHE A 34 12.24 3.52 -1.38
CA PHE A 34 12.75 2.60 -2.38
C PHE A 34 12.68 3.13 -3.81
N ARG A 35 12.13 4.33 -4.00
CA ARG A 35 11.98 4.88 -5.34
C ARG A 35 13.29 4.96 -6.09
N ALA A 36 14.36 5.32 -5.39
CA ALA A 36 15.68 5.43 -6.00
C ALA A 36 16.26 4.07 -6.39
N TYR A 37 15.68 2.99 -5.87
CA TYR A 37 16.15 1.64 -6.13
C TYR A 37 15.16 0.86 -6.99
N GLY A 38 14.31 1.54 -7.72
CA GLY A 38 13.36 0.89 -8.61
C GLY A 38 12.01 0.56 -7.98
N GLY A 39 11.78 1.01 -6.77
CA GLY A 39 10.53 0.76 -6.04
C GLY A 39 10.57 -0.49 -5.18
N PRO A 40 9.75 -0.55 -4.13
CA PRO A 40 9.74 -1.70 -3.24
C PRO A 40 9.04 -2.89 -3.87
N THR A 41 9.52 -4.08 -3.54
CA THR A 41 8.81 -5.31 -3.89
C THR A 41 7.74 -5.57 -2.83
N THR A 42 6.91 -6.57 -3.07
CA THR A 42 5.95 -7.05 -2.07
C THR A 42 6.66 -7.38 -0.77
N LEU A 43 7.82 -8.05 -0.85
CA LEU A 43 8.57 -8.43 0.34
C LEU A 43 9.14 -7.21 1.06
N ASP A 44 9.63 -6.23 0.31
CA ASP A 44 10.14 -5.00 0.91
C ASP A 44 9.03 -4.28 1.67
N LEU A 45 7.83 -4.24 1.09
CA LEU A 45 6.70 -3.63 1.77
C LEU A 45 6.35 -4.37 3.06
N GLN A 46 6.32 -5.69 3.02
CA GLN A 46 6.05 -6.46 4.22
C GLN A 46 7.06 -6.19 5.30
N MET A 47 8.33 -6.14 4.96
CA MET A 47 9.37 -5.92 5.93
C MET A 47 9.36 -4.51 6.51
N HIS A 48 9.09 -3.53 5.68
CA HIS A 48 9.10 -2.15 6.16
C HIS A 48 7.83 -1.72 6.87
N THR A 49 6.70 -2.31 6.53
CA THR A 49 5.43 -1.89 7.12
C THR A 49 4.89 -2.88 8.13
N GLY A 50 5.37 -4.11 8.09
CA GLY A 50 4.81 -5.18 8.91
C GLY A 50 3.44 -5.63 8.42
N SER A 51 2.99 -5.13 7.27
CA SER A 51 1.65 -5.47 6.78
C SER A 51 1.61 -6.88 6.21
N MET A 52 0.56 -7.60 6.54
CA MET A 52 0.35 -8.93 5.99
C MET A 52 -0.29 -8.89 4.61
N ALA A 53 -0.75 -7.73 4.18
CA ALA A 53 -1.46 -7.60 2.91
C ALA A 53 -1.01 -6.36 2.14
N PRO A 54 0.23 -6.34 1.64
CA PRO A 54 0.74 -5.17 0.92
C PRO A 54 -0.11 -4.77 -0.29
N ALA A 55 -0.66 -5.76 -1.00
CA ALA A 55 -1.49 -5.46 -2.17
C ALA A 55 -2.74 -4.67 -1.78
N THR A 56 -3.30 -4.97 -0.61
CA THR A 56 -4.44 -4.22 -0.10
C THR A 56 -4.03 -2.79 0.24
N ASP A 57 -2.86 -2.62 0.83
CA ASP A 57 -2.34 -1.29 1.15
C ASP A 57 -2.17 -0.46 -0.12
N ILE A 58 -1.63 -1.06 -1.17
CA ILE A 58 -1.46 -0.38 -2.46
C ILE A 58 -2.82 0.02 -3.04
N SER A 59 -3.79 -0.89 -2.96
CA SER A 59 -5.13 -0.62 -3.45
C SER A 59 -5.76 0.57 -2.72
N GLU A 60 -5.59 0.63 -1.41
CA GLU A 60 -6.14 1.73 -0.65
C GLU A 60 -5.42 3.05 -0.93
N LEU A 61 -4.11 3.00 -1.16
CA LEU A 61 -3.38 4.20 -1.56
C LEU A 61 -3.88 4.71 -2.91
N ARG A 62 -4.14 3.80 -3.83
CA ARG A 62 -4.70 4.20 -5.13
C ARG A 62 -6.07 4.85 -4.97
N GLN A 63 -6.88 4.37 -4.04
CA GLN A 63 -8.17 4.97 -3.75
C GLN A 63 -8.02 6.35 -3.12
N ASN A 64 -6.88 6.63 -2.51
CA ASN A 64 -6.57 7.95 -1.98
C ASN A 64 -5.93 8.86 -3.04
N GLY A 65 -5.88 8.43 -4.28
CA GLY A 65 -5.40 9.26 -5.39
C GLY A 65 -3.95 9.05 -5.78
N TYR A 66 -3.24 8.14 -5.13
CA TYR A 66 -1.84 7.90 -5.48
C TYR A 66 -1.76 7.05 -6.74
N VAL A 67 -0.88 7.44 -7.64
CA VAL A 67 -0.67 6.70 -8.89
C VAL A 67 0.49 5.75 -8.67
N ILE A 68 0.20 4.46 -8.64
CA ILE A 68 1.19 3.43 -8.36
C ILE A 68 1.12 2.36 -9.43
N ASP A 69 2.24 2.18 -10.14
CA ASP A 69 2.35 1.12 -11.15
C ASP A 69 2.85 -0.14 -10.48
N CYS A 70 2.50 -1.27 -11.07
CA CYS A 70 2.89 -2.58 -10.57
C CYS A 70 3.57 -3.36 -11.67
N GLU A 71 4.73 -3.93 -11.35
CA GLU A 71 5.52 -4.67 -12.32
C GLU A 71 5.82 -6.05 -11.76
N TYR A 72 5.72 -7.08 -12.60
CA TYR A 72 6.04 -8.43 -12.16
C TYR A 72 7.55 -8.54 -11.97
N ALA A 73 7.98 -9.00 -10.81
CA ALA A 73 9.39 -9.05 -10.46
C ALA A 73 9.93 -10.48 -10.24
N GLY A 74 9.13 -11.49 -10.52
CA GLY A 74 9.56 -12.88 -10.39
C GLY A 74 8.79 -13.66 -9.33
N LYS A 75 9.34 -14.76 -8.90
CA LYS A 75 8.70 -15.63 -7.93
C LYS A 75 9.66 -15.97 -6.81
N THR A 76 9.09 -16.25 -5.65
CA THR A 76 9.87 -16.81 -4.53
C THR A 76 10.18 -18.27 -4.82
N ALA A 77 11.01 -18.86 -3.98
CA ALA A 77 11.35 -20.29 -4.08
C ALA A 77 10.10 -21.18 -3.95
N THR A 78 9.07 -20.70 -3.25
CA THR A 78 7.83 -21.46 -3.08
C THR A 78 6.81 -21.15 -4.17
N GLY A 79 7.17 -20.37 -5.18
CA GLY A 79 6.31 -20.09 -6.31
C GLY A 79 5.36 -18.92 -6.15
N ARG A 80 5.49 -18.14 -5.09
CA ARG A 80 4.64 -16.96 -4.90
C ARG A 80 5.15 -15.84 -5.79
N LYS A 81 4.24 -15.17 -6.47
CA LYS A 81 4.60 -14.06 -7.35
C LYS A 81 5.05 -12.86 -6.54
N ILE A 82 6.09 -12.20 -7.03
CA ILE A 82 6.62 -10.99 -6.42
C ILE A 82 6.38 -9.85 -7.40
N PHE A 83 5.85 -8.75 -6.89
CA PHE A 83 5.61 -7.56 -7.70
C PHE A 83 6.44 -6.42 -7.15
N ARG A 84 6.79 -5.50 -8.02
CA ARG A 84 7.51 -4.28 -7.66
C ARG A 84 6.57 -3.11 -7.92
N TYR A 85 6.53 -2.18 -7.01
CA TYR A 85 5.59 -1.07 -7.09
C TYR A 85 6.33 0.25 -7.31
N HIS A 86 5.80 1.08 -8.18
CA HIS A 86 6.43 2.35 -8.53
C HIS A 86 5.47 3.48 -8.27
N LEU A 87 5.79 4.32 -7.28
CA LEU A 87 4.99 5.50 -7.01
C LEU A 87 5.28 6.57 -8.04
N ARG A 88 4.28 6.96 -8.79
CA ARG A 88 4.42 7.98 -9.83
C ARG A 88 4.03 9.36 -9.35
N GLY A 89 3.15 9.46 -8.39
CA GLY A 89 2.68 10.73 -7.88
C GLY A 89 1.31 10.60 -7.27
N LYS A 90 0.66 11.72 -7.10
CA LYS A 90 -0.70 11.76 -6.56
C LYS A 90 -1.56 12.58 -7.49
N LYS A 91 -2.73 12.04 -7.84
CA LYS A 91 -3.64 12.77 -8.66
C LYS A 91 -4.23 13.89 -7.86
N GLU A 92 -4.32 15.06 -8.48
CA GLU A 92 -4.99 16.16 -7.83
C GLU A 92 -6.45 16.08 -8.15
N ASN A 93 -7.27 16.37 -7.17
CA ASN A 93 -8.69 16.40 -7.41
C ASN A 93 -9.05 17.66 -8.12
N PRO A 94 -9.93 17.61 -9.09
CA PRO A 94 -10.38 18.80 -9.81
C PRO A 94 -11.07 19.79 -8.90
#